data_15792bc6704f1889e6ce13f7c037e878
#
_entry.id   15792bc6704f1889e6ce13f7c037e878
#
_cell.length_a   1.000
_cell.length_b   1.000
_cell.length_c   1.000
_cell.angle_alpha   90.00
_cell.angle_beta   90.00
_cell.angle_gamma   90.00
#
_symmetry.space_group_name_H-M   'P 1'
#
loop_
_entity.id
_entity.type
_entity.pdbx_description
1 polymer ?
#
loop_
_entity_poly.entity_id
_entity_poly.type
_entity_poly.pdbx_seq_one_letter_code
_entity_poly.pdbx_strand_id
1 'polypeptide(L)'
;MRKMIVLGVLLLTCLHSLAGPISLNDKSNGITPRRKTVGLVLSGGGAKGVAHIGVIKVLEEAGIPIDYIAGTSMGAIVGGLYSLGFSPKAMDSLMRSQDWLALLGNKISRDNKFFTEKEVSDRTLITVPFDKDRFYISTGILSGSAVMDMLTEFTIGYHTMKTFDSLPIPFACVAYDLLSGTEVVMREGSLPQAIRASMSIPGAFTTVEREGRILVDGGVINNFPVDVVKSMGADLVIGVDLSLLTDKENKVLQEELKEADRNSLPYIVNHLMESIGKETRMRNKEMTDLYLHPDTSPYNTASFTNTAVDSLLVRGERIARENWDAIMAFKERIGISSEQECKLPPNRKPGTNMPIPDSIKIGEIYFQG
;
A
#
# COMPACT_ATOMS: atom_id res chain seq x y z
N MET A 1 6.41 77.14 30.07
CA MET A 1 6.62 75.78 30.60
C MET A 1 5.49 75.22 31.48
N ARG A 2 4.83 76.01 32.37
CA ARG A 2 3.75 75.51 33.23
C ARG A 2 2.47 75.05 32.47
N LYS A 3 2.13 75.65 31.35
CA LYS A 3 0.94 75.27 30.56
C LYS A 3 1.08 73.96 29.77
N MET A 4 2.27 73.53 29.44
CA MET A 4 2.53 72.26 28.74
C MET A 4 2.46 71.06 29.70
N ILE A 5 2.84 71.25 30.95
CA ILE A 5 2.82 70.16 31.96
C ILE A 5 1.37 69.79 32.34
N VAL A 6 0.43 70.77 32.39
CA VAL A 6 -0.96 70.54 32.71
C VAL A 6 -1.68 69.79 31.58
N LEU A 7 -1.33 70.01 30.32
CA LEU A 7 -1.92 69.31 29.19
C LEU A 7 -1.43 67.87 29.11
N GLY A 8 -0.20 67.58 29.47
CA GLY A 8 0.38 66.22 29.53
C GLY A 8 -0.31 65.33 30.62
N VAL A 9 -0.58 65.92 31.77
CA VAL A 9 -1.24 65.22 32.89
C VAL A 9 -2.72 64.94 32.60
N LEU A 10 -3.40 65.86 31.90
CA LEU A 10 -4.80 65.64 31.49
C LEU A 10 -4.90 64.55 30.38
N LEU A 11 -3.96 64.44 29.48
CA LEU A 11 -3.92 63.37 28.47
C LEU A 11 -3.59 61.98 29.08
N LEU A 12 -2.78 61.91 30.12
CA LEU A 12 -2.52 60.64 30.81
C LEU A 12 -3.71 60.16 31.65
N THR A 13 -4.51 61.06 32.22
CA THR A 13 -5.69 60.68 33.00
C THR A 13 -6.88 60.26 32.13
N CYS A 14 -7.02 60.83 30.90
CA CYS A 14 -8.03 60.34 29.94
C CYS A 14 -7.71 58.97 29.35
N LEU A 15 -6.46 58.55 29.26
CA LEU A 15 -6.10 57.22 28.81
C LEU A 15 -6.35 56.09 29.83
N HIS A 16 -6.44 56.45 31.13
CA HIS A 16 -6.75 55.48 32.20
C HIS A 16 -8.25 55.22 32.40
N SER A 17 -9.12 56.09 31.95
CA SER A 17 -10.56 55.91 32.08
C SER A 17 -11.24 55.16 30.92
N LEU A 18 -10.50 54.85 29.85
CA LEU A 18 -10.97 54.01 28.74
C LEU A 18 -10.53 52.52 28.82
N ALA A 19 -9.72 52.19 29.78
CA ALA A 19 -9.43 50.81 30.13
C ALA A 19 -10.53 50.30 31.09
N GLY A 20 -11.67 49.91 30.54
CA GLY A 20 -12.62 49.04 31.25
C GLY A 20 -11.86 47.76 31.73
N PRO A 21 -12.33 47.10 32.77
CA PRO A 21 -11.72 45.86 33.23
C PRO A 21 -11.68 44.92 32.01
N ILE A 22 -10.47 44.63 31.51
CA ILE A 22 -10.25 43.53 30.58
C ILE A 22 -10.63 42.31 31.41
N SER A 23 -11.86 41.86 31.26
CA SER A 23 -12.27 40.54 31.66
C SER A 23 -11.37 39.58 30.85
N LEU A 24 -10.31 39.15 31.47
CA LEU A 24 -9.59 37.92 31.03
C LEU A 24 -10.58 36.78 31.22
N ASN A 25 -11.60 36.79 30.35
CA ASN A 25 -12.33 35.57 30.07
C ASN A 25 -11.29 34.70 29.39
N ASP A 26 -10.54 34.00 30.21
CA ASP A 26 -9.71 32.89 29.84
C ASP A 26 -10.65 31.80 29.29
N LYS A 27 -11.22 32.09 28.09
CA LYS A 27 -11.56 31.02 27.20
C LYS A 27 -10.20 30.39 26.90
N SER A 28 -9.75 29.51 27.77
CA SER A 28 -8.92 28.40 27.38
C SER A 28 -9.64 27.83 26.17
N ASN A 29 -9.30 28.32 24.97
CA ASN A 29 -9.57 27.54 23.77
C ASN A 29 -8.98 26.18 24.13
N GLY A 30 -9.86 25.29 24.52
CA GLY A 30 -9.54 23.90 24.73
C GLY A 30 -9.00 23.42 23.41
N ILE A 31 -7.69 23.55 23.23
CA ILE A 31 -6.93 22.80 22.27
C ILE A 31 -7.10 21.38 22.77
N THR A 32 -8.19 20.74 22.35
CA THR A 32 -8.29 19.28 22.48
C THR A 32 -7.00 18.77 21.87
N PRO A 33 -6.17 18.05 22.65
CA PRO A 33 -4.89 17.56 22.13
C PRO A 33 -5.21 16.79 20.85
N ARG A 34 -4.60 17.23 19.73
CA ARG A 34 -4.76 16.55 18.47
C ARG A 34 -4.29 15.12 18.68
N ARG A 35 -5.13 14.13 18.35
CA ARG A 35 -4.72 12.73 18.39
C ARG A 35 -3.47 12.52 17.52
N LYS A 36 -2.67 11.56 17.86
CA LYS A 36 -1.54 11.14 17.03
C LYS A 36 -2.04 10.53 15.73
N THR A 37 -1.31 10.77 14.66
CA THR A 37 -1.58 10.20 13.34
C THR A 37 -1.04 8.75 13.27
N VAL A 38 -1.77 7.89 12.58
CA VAL A 38 -1.47 6.46 12.46
C VAL A 38 -1.11 6.11 11.03
N GLY A 39 0.05 5.52 10.84
CA GLY A 39 0.48 4.90 9.60
C GLY A 39 0.25 3.39 9.62
N LEU A 40 -0.27 2.85 8.52
CA LEU A 40 -0.38 1.41 8.29
C LEU A 40 0.66 0.98 7.24
N VAL A 41 1.47 0.01 7.59
CA VAL A 41 2.48 -0.57 6.69
C VAL A 41 2.13 -2.00 6.37
N LEU A 42 2.10 -2.34 5.08
CA LEU A 42 1.78 -3.65 4.56
C LEU A 42 2.94 -4.18 3.71
N SER A 43 3.57 -5.24 4.18
CA SER A 43 4.70 -5.84 3.47
C SER A 43 4.30 -6.58 2.20
N GLY A 44 5.25 -6.83 1.33
CA GLY A 44 5.09 -7.77 0.23
C GLY A 44 5.02 -9.22 0.72
N GLY A 45 4.51 -10.09 -0.15
CA GLY A 45 4.39 -11.51 0.18
C GLY A 45 3.60 -12.35 -0.82
N GLY A 46 3.28 -11.82 -1.99
CA GLY A 46 2.46 -12.51 -2.99
C GLY A 46 1.11 -12.95 -2.39
N ALA A 47 0.69 -14.20 -2.63
CA ALA A 47 -0.57 -14.73 -2.11
C ALA A 47 -0.74 -14.57 -0.59
N LYS A 48 0.35 -14.61 0.19
CA LYS A 48 0.31 -14.40 1.64
C LYS A 48 -0.29 -13.04 2.02
N GLY A 49 -0.21 -12.05 1.13
CA GLY A 49 -0.76 -10.70 1.34
C GLY A 49 -2.26 -10.64 1.58
N VAL A 50 -3.00 -11.70 1.28
CA VAL A 50 -4.42 -11.81 1.66
C VAL A 50 -4.61 -11.68 3.18
N ALA A 51 -3.62 -12.09 3.98
CA ALA A 51 -3.66 -11.95 5.43
C ALA A 51 -3.77 -10.48 5.90
N HIS A 52 -3.27 -9.53 5.12
CA HIS A 52 -3.44 -8.10 5.42
C HIS A 52 -4.91 -7.70 5.56
N ILE A 53 -5.79 -8.26 4.71
CA ILE A 53 -7.23 -7.96 4.73
C ILE A 53 -7.84 -8.38 6.07
N GLY A 54 -7.46 -9.57 6.56
CA GLY A 54 -7.90 -10.06 7.88
C GLY A 54 -7.44 -9.16 9.03
N VAL A 55 -6.20 -8.67 8.98
CA VAL A 55 -5.68 -7.72 9.98
C VAL A 55 -6.46 -6.39 9.92
N ILE A 56 -6.62 -5.81 8.72
CA ILE A 56 -7.34 -4.54 8.53
C ILE A 56 -8.77 -4.64 9.07
N LYS A 57 -9.46 -5.76 8.85
CA LYS A 57 -10.80 -6.02 9.39
C LYS A 57 -10.84 -5.85 10.91
N VAL A 58 -9.89 -6.44 11.63
CA VAL A 58 -9.84 -6.36 13.09
C VAL A 58 -9.44 -4.96 13.58
N LEU A 59 -8.54 -4.26 12.84
CA LEU A 59 -8.21 -2.87 13.14
C LEU A 59 -9.41 -1.94 12.99
N GLU A 60 -10.27 -2.17 11.97
CA GLU A 60 -11.54 -1.43 11.81
C GLU A 60 -12.52 -1.75 12.96
N GLU A 61 -12.66 -3.03 13.35
CA GLU A 61 -13.49 -3.44 14.48
C GLU A 61 -13.02 -2.80 15.80
N ALA A 62 -11.70 -2.65 15.99
CA ALA A 62 -11.11 -1.96 17.12
C ALA A 62 -11.28 -0.43 17.06
N GLY A 63 -11.73 0.11 15.93
CA GLY A 63 -11.88 1.54 15.71
C GLY A 63 -10.54 2.28 15.63
N ILE A 64 -9.51 1.67 15.06
CA ILE A 64 -8.21 2.30 14.81
C ILE A 64 -8.30 3.18 13.55
N PRO A 65 -8.11 4.49 13.66
CA PRO A 65 -8.06 5.36 12.49
C PRO A 65 -6.73 5.19 11.77
N ILE A 66 -6.77 5.07 10.45
CA ILE A 66 -5.56 5.02 9.59
C ILE A 66 -5.47 6.34 8.82
N ASP A 67 -4.36 7.06 8.98
CA ASP A 67 -4.14 8.36 8.34
C ASP A 67 -3.21 8.27 7.13
N TYR A 68 -2.31 7.29 7.10
CA TYR A 68 -1.36 7.06 6.02
C TYR A 68 -1.18 5.58 5.77
N ILE A 69 -0.92 5.20 4.52
CA ILE A 69 -0.64 3.81 4.15
C ILE A 69 0.62 3.75 3.30
N ALA A 70 1.52 2.83 3.62
CA ALA A 70 2.61 2.46 2.73
C ALA A 70 2.61 0.95 2.50
N GLY A 71 2.87 0.53 1.27
CA GLY A 71 2.87 -0.90 0.93
C GLY A 71 3.89 -1.27 -0.13
N THR A 72 4.30 -2.53 -0.13
CA THR A 72 5.17 -3.11 -1.14
C THR A 72 4.49 -4.34 -1.73
N SER A 73 4.58 -4.53 -3.06
CA SER A 73 4.06 -5.71 -3.76
C SER A 73 2.57 -5.97 -3.46
N MET A 74 2.18 -7.13 -2.94
CA MET A 74 0.80 -7.40 -2.53
C MET A 74 0.31 -6.41 -1.45
N GLY A 75 1.19 -5.94 -0.57
CA GLY A 75 0.87 -4.88 0.37
C GLY A 75 0.51 -3.55 -0.32
N ALA A 76 1.11 -3.27 -1.49
CA ALA A 76 0.72 -2.12 -2.30
C ALA A 76 -0.66 -2.30 -2.94
N ILE A 77 -1.03 -3.52 -3.35
CA ILE A 77 -2.37 -3.82 -3.88
C ILE A 77 -3.42 -3.63 -2.76
N VAL A 78 -3.27 -4.33 -1.64
CA VAL A 78 -4.22 -4.27 -0.52
C VAL A 78 -4.29 -2.85 0.06
N GLY A 79 -3.13 -2.22 0.31
CA GLY A 79 -3.04 -0.86 0.83
C GLY A 79 -3.61 0.18 -0.13
N GLY A 80 -3.34 0.05 -1.42
CA GLY A 80 -3.90 0.90 -2.47
C GLY A 80 -5.42 0.80 -2.54
N LEU A 81 -5.99 -0.40 -2.57
CA LEU A 81 -7.45 -0.60 -2.56
C LEU A 81 -8.07 -0.05 -1.26
N TYR A 82 -7.45 -0.30 -0.11
CA TYR A 82 -7.92 0.23 1.15
C TYR A 82 -7.86 1.77 1.20
N SER A 83 -6.82 2.37 0.62
CA SER A 83 -6.69 3.83 0.53
C SER A 83 -7.78 4.48 -0.31
N LEU A 84 -8.31 3.77 -1.32
CA LEU A 84 -9.45 4.19 -2.14
C LEU A 84 -10.80 4.03 -1.43
N GLY A 85 -10.84 3.35 -0.28
CA GLY A 85 -12.04 3.15 0.51
C GLY A 85 -12.70 1.78 0.34
N PHE A 86 -12.03 0.81 -0.26
CA PHE A 86 -12.52 -0.57 -0.24
C PHE A 86 -12.55 -1.09 1.19
N SER A 87 -13.69 -1.59 1.63
CA SER A 87 -13.80 -2.24 2.93
C SER A 87 -13.11 -3.62 2.91
N PRO A 88 -12.70 -4.15 4.07
CA PRO A 88 -12.18 -5.52 4.15
C PRO A 88 -13.12 -6.56 3.53
N LYS A 89 -14.43 -6.39 3.71
CA LYS A 89 -15.44 -7.27 3.08
C LYS A 89 -15.43 -7.17 1.55
N ALA A 90 -15.28 -5.97 1.00
CA ALA A 90 -15.21 -5.78 -0.45
C ALA A 90 -13.92 -6.39 -1.02
N MET A 91 -12.79 -6.18 -0.33
CA MET A 91 -11.50 -6.77 -0.71
C MET A 91 -11.52 -8.29 -0.61
N ASP A 92 -12.14 -8.89 0.42
CA ASP A 92 -12.32 -10.33 0.55
C ASP A 92 -13.14 -10.89 -0.64
N SER A 93 -14.28 -10.28 -0.93
CA SER A 93 -15.11 -10.67 -2.09
C SER A 93 -14.32 -10.58 -3.40
N LEU A 94 -13.52 -9.53 -3.57
CA LEU A 94 -12.68 -9.33 -4.72
C LEU A 94 -11.63 -10.44 -4.85
N MET A 95 -10.91 -10.76 -3.76
CA MET A 95 -9.89 -11.80 -3.75
C MET A 95 -10.46 -13.17 -4.15
N ARG A 96 -11.70 -13.46 -3.75
CA ARG A 96 -12.38 -14.73 -4.07
C ARG A 96 -12.95 -14.77 -5.48
N SER A 97 -13.35 -13.63 -6.04
CA SER A 97 -13.97 -13.56 -7.36
C SER A 97 -12.97 -13.69 -8.50
N GLN A 98 -11.68 -13.49 -8.24
CA GLN A 98 -10.65 -13.53 -9.27
C GLN A 98 -10.13 -14.95 -9.52
N ASP A 99 -10.02 -15.33 -10.78
CA ASP A 99 -9.18 -16.46 -11.20
C ASP A 99 -7.72 -16.01 -11.23
N TRP A 100 -7.06 -16.06 -10.07
CA TRP A 100 -5.68 -15.62 -9.90
C TRP A 100 -4.70 -16.32 -10.83
N LEU A 101 -4.91 -17.60 -11.13
CA LEU A 101 -4.03 -18.35 -12.04
C LEU A 101 -4.16 -17.85 -13.48
N ALA A 102 -5.38 -17.54 -13.93
CA ALA A 102 -5.62 -16.95 -15.23
C ALA A 102 -5.09 -15.50 -15.28
N LEU A 103 -5.36 -14.71 -14.23
CA LEU A 103 -4.95 -13.30 -14.13
C LEU A 103 -3.40 -13.16 -14.12
N LEU A 104 -2.72 -13.92 -13.27
CA LEU A 104 -1.26 -13.91 -13.19
C LEU A 104 -0.64 -14.54 -14.45
N GLY A 105 -1.24 -15.62 -14.97
CA GLY A 105 -0.78 -16.27 -16.20
C GLY A 105 -1.11 -15.51 -17.49
N ASN A 106 -1.71 -14.33 -17.37
CA ASN A 106 -2.15 -13.51 -18.52
C ASN A 106 -3.00 -14.28 -19.53
N LYS A 107 -3.78 -15.26 -19.05
CA LYS A 107 -4.69 -16.03 -19.88
C LYS A 107 -5.92 -15.19 -20.21
N ILE A 108 -5.88 -14.53 -21.36
CA ILE A 108 -7.08 -13.89 -21.91
C ILE A 108 -8.05 -15.00 -22.28
N SER A 109 -9.31 -14.89 -21.79
CA SER A 109 -10.36 -15.84 -22.19
C SER A 109 -10.44 -15.94 -23.71
N ARG A 110 -10.54 -17.17 -24.21
CA ARG A 110 -10.62 -17.43 -25.67
C ARG A 110 -11.72 -16.61 -26.33
N ASP A 111 -12.79 -16.33 -25.62
CA ASP A 111 -13.94 -15.56 -26.15
C ASP A 111 -13.57 -14.08 -26.42
N ASN A 112 -12.61 -13.53 -25.68
CA ASN A 112 -12.15 -12.15 -25.79
C ASN A 112 -10.96 -11.96 -26.76
N LYS A 113 -10.45 -13.04 -27.37
CA LYS A 113 -9.37 -12.95 -28.37
C LYS A 113 -9.94 -12.72 -29.77
N PHE A 114 -9.26 -11.89 -30.57
CA PHE A 114 -9.54 -11.78 -32.00
C PHE A 114 -9.29 -13.13 -32.70
N PHE A 115 -9.99 -13.37 -33.81
CA PHE A 115 -9.90 -14.64 -34.55
C PHE A 115 -8.45 -14.98 -34.95
N THR A 116 -7.68 -14.00 -35.40
CA THR A 116 -6.27 -14.15 -35.77
C THR A 116 -5.38 -14.51 -34.60
N GLU A 117 -5.66 -13.96 -33.41
CA GLU A 117 -4.93 -14.29 -32.17
C GLU A 117 -5.26 -15.70 -31.66
N LYS A 118 -6.52 -16.15 -31.86
CA LYS A 118 -6.94 -17.52 -31.55
C LYS A 118 -6.15 -18.53 -32.36
N GLU A 119 -6.01 -18.27 -33.66
CA GLU A 119 -5.30 -19.18 -34.57
C GLU A 119 -3.81 -19.26 -34.29
N VAL A 120 -3.17 -18.13 -33.97
CA VAL A 120 -1.73 -18.09 -33.64
C VAL A 120 -1.48 -18.72 -32.26
N SER A 121 -2.31 -18.41 -31.25
CA SER A 121 -2.11 -18.95 -29.89
C SER A 121 -2.33 -20.45 -29.79
N ASP A 122 -3.15 -21.06 -30.65
CA ASP A 122 -3.37 -22.51 -30.69
C ASP A 122 -2.19 -23.26 -31.33
N ARG A 123 -1.31 -22.58 -32.05
CA ARG A 123 -0.18 -23.19 -32.80
C ARG A 123 1.18 -22.87 -32.18
N THR A 124 1.28 -21.90 -31.27
CA THR A 124 2.56 -21.45 -30.70
C THR A 124 2.65 -21.76 -29.21
N LEU A 125 3.67 -22.52 -28.82
CA LEU A 125 4.02 -22.80 -27.43
C LEU A 125 4.80 -21.63 -26.79
N ILE A 126 5.62 -20.96 -27.60
CA ILE A 126 6.45 -19.82 -27.14
C ILE A 126 6.52 -18.80 -28.27
N THR A 127 6.27 -17.53 -27.95
CA THR A 127 6.48 -16.42 -28.86
C THR A 127 7.66 -15.59 -28.35
N VAL A 128 8.71 -15.52 -29.18
CA VAL A 128 9.88 -14.68 -28.89
C VAL A 128 9.75 -13.42 -29.74
N PRO A 129 9.53 -12.25 -29.16
CA PRO A 129 9.48 -11.01 -29.94
C PRO A 129 10.89 -10.69 -30.46
N PHE A 130 10.98 -10.29 -31.71
CA PHE A 130 12.22 -9.82 -32.32
C PHE A 130 11.98 -8.53 -33.11
N ASP A 131 12.92 -7.61 -33.06
CA ASP A 131 13.01 -6.46 -33.93
C ASP A 131 14.15 -6.69 -34.93
N LYS A 132 14.20 -5.88 -35.98
CA LYS A 132 15.05 -6.08 -37.16
C LYS A 132 16.46 -6.57 -36.91
N ASP A 133 17.06 -6.27 -35.75
CA ASP A 133 18.44 -6.59 -35.43
C ASP A 133 18.64 -7.19 -34.00
N ARG A 134 17.59 -7.43 -33.21
CA ARG A 134 17.71 -7.90 -31.83
C ARG A 134 16.59 -8.86 -31.44
N PHE A 135 16.98 -9.96 -30.79
CA PHE A 135 16.04 -10.79 -30.05
C PHE A 135 15.80 -10.13 -28.69
N TYR A 136 14.56 -9.85 -28.38
CA TYR A 136 14.19 -9.40 -27.04
C TYR A 136 13.84 -10.61 -26.19
N ILE A 137 14.71 -10.91 -25.23
CA ILE A 137 14.32 -11.81 -24.14
C ILE A 137 13.50 -10.98 -23.18
N SER A 138 12.24 -11.34 -23.01
CA SER A 138 11.37 -10.68 -22.02
C SER A 138 12.05 -10.72 -20.64
N THR A 139 12.03 -9.60 -19.91
CA THR A 139 12.56 -9.48 -18.56
C THR A 139 11.77 -10.29 -17.52
N GLY A 140 10.60 -10.83 -17.92
CA GLY A 140 9.75 -11.71 -17.12
C GLY A 140 8.91 -12.62 -17.99
N ILE A 141 8.44 -13.74 -17.41
CA ILE A 141 7.60 -14.73 -18.09
C ILE A 141 6.18 -14.19 -18.29
N LEU A 142 5.72 -13.35 -17.35
CA LEU A 142 4.35 -12.82 -17.28
C LEU A 142 4.36 -11.33 -17.61
N SER A 143 3.58 -10.89 -18.58
CA SER A 143 3.46 -9.47 -18.93
C SER A 143 2.76 -8.66 -17.83
N GLY A 144 1.84 -9.30 -17.09
CA GLY A 144 1.01 -8.66 -16.07
C GLY A 144 -0.01 -7.67 -16.64
N SER A 145 -0.35 -7.75 -17.92
CA SER A 145 -1.35 -6.88 -18.54
C SER A 145 -2.73 -7.10 -17.93
N ALA A 146 -3.14 -8.35 -17.70
CA ALA A 146 -4.42 -8.65 -17.06
C ALA A 146 -4.51 -8.09 -15.63
N VAL A 147 -3.40 -8.09 -14.89
CA VAL A 147 -3.31 -7.43 -13.58
C VAL A 147 -3.42 -5.92 -13.72
N MET A 148 -2.78 -5.34 -14.74
CA MET A 148 -2.87 -3.90 -15.01
C MET A 148 -4.30 -3.49 -15.35
N ASP A 149 -5.02 -4.28 -16.16
CA ASP A 149 -6.42 -4.04 -16.50
C ASP A 149 -7.31 -4.09 -15.25
N MET A 150 -7.13 -5.11 -14.41
CA MET A 150 -7.82 -5.23 -13.13
C MET A 150 -7.55 -4.03 -12.21
N LEU A 151 -6.29 -3.62 -12.06
CA LEU A 151 -5.93 -2.46 -11.24
C LEU A 151 -6.53 -1.17 -11.82
N THR A 152 -6.57 -1.05 -13.15
CA THR A 152 -7.15 0.10 -13.82
C THR A 152 -8.66 0.17 -13.55
N GLU A 153 -9.36 -0.95 -13.63
CA GLU A 153 -10.79 -1.04 -13.31
C GLU A 153 -11.08 -0.62 -11.86
N PHE A 154 -10.30 -1.14 -10.90
CA PHE A 154 -10.52 -0.84 -9.48
C PHE A 154 -10.14 0.58 -9.06
N THR A 155 -9.30 1.25 -9.85
CA THR A 155 -8.88 2.62 -9.60
C THR A 155 -9.64 3.64 -10.47
N ILE A 156 -10.71 3.23 -11.18
CA ILE A 156 -11.56 4.14 -11.94
C ILE A 156 -12.03 5.29 -11.03
N GLY A 157 -11.92 6.53 -11.54
CA GLY A 157 -12.27 7.77 -10.83
C GLY A 157 -11.11 8.42 -10.10
N TYR A 158 -9.98 7.75 -9.94
CA TYR A 158 -8.76 8.32 -9.34
C TYR A 158 -7.63 8.55 -10.36
N HIS A 159 -7.87 8.31 -11.64
CA HIS A 159 -6.86 8.43 -12.71
C HIS A 159 -6.41 9.88 -12.97
N THR A 160 -7.23 10.86 -12.60
CA THR A 160 -6.92 12.29 -12.76
C THR A 160 -6.17 12.88 -11.58
N MET A 161 -5.98 12.13 -10.52
CA MET A 161 -5.27 12.59 -9.34
C MET A 161 -3.77 12.67 -9.61
N LYS A 162 -3.20 13.85 -9.37
CA LYS A 162 -1.77 14.08 -9.57
C LYS A 162 -0.93 13.48 -8.45
N THR A 163 -1.46 13.40 -7.24
CA THR A 163 -0.77 12.88 -6.06
C THR A 163 -1.66 11.90 -5.28
N PHE A 164 -1.06 10.85 -4.76
CA PHE A 164 -1.76 9.87 -3.91
C PHE A 164 -2.01 10.40 -2.50
N ASP A 165 -1.47 11.56 -2.16
CA ASP A 165 -1.80 12.28 -0.91
C ASP A 165 -3.24 12.79 -0.91
N SER A 166 -3.87 12.91 -2.09
CA SER A 166 -5.26 13.34 -2.26
C SER A 166 -6.27 12.18 -2.23
N LEU A 167 -5.81 10.94 -2.07
CA LEU A 167 -6.69 9.79 -1.87
C LEU A 167 -7.43 9.88 -0.53
N PRO A 168 -8.55 9.19 -0.36
CA PRO A 168 -9.28 9.15 0.93
C PRO A 168 -8.39 8.81 2.13
N ILE A 169 -7.39 7.94 1.95
CA ILE A 169 -6.22 7.84 2.82
C ILE A 169 -4.98 8.04 1.96
N PRO A 170 -4.09 8.99 2.28
CA PRO A 170 -2.79 9.16 1.66
C PRO A 170 -2.01 7.86 1.54
N PHE A 171 -1.50 7.58 0.35
CA PHE A 171 -0.89 6.30 0.02
C PHE A 171 0.49 6.46 -0.63
N ALA A 172 1.37 5.52 -0.35
CA ALA A 172 2.65 5.35 -1.03
C ALA A 172 2.91 3.87 -1.33
N CYS A 173 3.59 3.57 -2.42
CA CYS A 173 4.13 2.23 -2.65
C CYS A 173 5.57 2.31 -3.12
N VAL A 174 6.28 1.20 -2.91
CA VAL A 174 7.73 1.12 -3.15
C VAL A 174 8.01 0.25 -4.35
N ALA A 175 8.94 0.71 -5.20
CA ALA A 175 9.56 -0.07 -6.25
C ALA A 175 11.09 0.06 -6.15
N TYR A 176 11.81 -0.75 -6.91
CA TYR A 176 13.26 -0.70 -7.04
C TYR A 176 13.63 -0.36 -8.48
N ASP A 177 14.47 0.65 -8.68
CA ASP A 177 14.97 1.03 -9.99
C ASP A 177 16.26 0.26 -10.30
N LEU A 178 16.20 -0.59 -11.33
CA LEU A 178 17.34 -1.39 -11.77
C LEU A 178 18.48 -0.57 -12.35
N LEU A 179 18.22 0.63 -12.87
CA LEU A 179 19.25 1.45 -13.49
C LEU A 179 20.09 2.20 -12.45
N SER A 180 19.43 2.78 -11.46
CA SER A 180 20.10 3.53 -10.40
C SER A 180 20.49 2.68 -9.21
N GLY A 181 19.89 1.49 -9.04
CA GLY A 181 20.09 0.66 -7.87
C GLY A 181 19.47 1.23 -6.59
N THR A 182 18.44 2.06 -6.72
CA THR A 182 17.84 2.77 -5.59
C THR A 182 16.36 2.46 -5.40
N GLU A 183 15.89 2.67 -4.19
CA GLU A 183 14.47 2.69 -3.86
C GLU A 183 13.74 3.82 -4.58
N VAL A 184 12.53 3.54 -5.05
CA VAL A 184 11.62 4.54 -5.62
C VAL A 184 10.31 4.50 -4.85
N VAL A 185 10.07 5.55 -4.08
CA VAL A 185 8.79 5.77 -3.39
C VAL A 185 7.84 6.48 -4.33
N MET A 186 6.76 5.80 -4.71
CA MET A 186 5.75 6.32 -5.62
C MET A 186 4.56 6.88 -4.86
N ARG A 187 4.32 8.20 -5.01
CA ARG A 187 3.24 8.96 -4.38
C ARG A 187 2.44 9.81 -5.37
N GLU A 188 2.71 9.67 -6.66
CA GLU A 188 2.09 10.49 -7.71
C GLU A 188 2.00 9.76 -9.04
N GLY A 189 1.27 10.33 -9.98
CA GLY A 189 1.06 9.80 -11.32
C GLY A 189 -0.03 8.74 -11.39
N SER A 190 0.13 7.74 -12.25
CA SER A 190 -0.85 6.66 -12.43
C SER A 190 -0.78 5.66 -11.27
N LEU A 191 -1.83 5.61 -10.46
CA LEU A 191 -1.92 4.68 -9.32
C LEU A 191 -1.84 3.21 -9.74
N PRO A 192 -2.59 2.73 -10.78
CA PRO A 192 -2.46 1.34 -11.22
C PRO A 192 -1.06 1.01 -11.72
N GLN A 193 -0.39 1.95 -12.40
CA GLN A 193 1.00 1.77 -12.84
C GLN A 193 1.98 1.69 -11.67
N ALA A 194 1.79 2.52 -10.65
CA ALA A 194 2.64 2.50 -9.45
C ALA A 194 2.50 1.17 -8.70
N ILE A 195 1.26 0.70 -8.47
CA ILE A 195 1.01 -0.60 -7.85
C ILE A 195 1.59 -1.74 -8.71
N ARG A 196 1.41 -1.67 -10.05
CA ARG A 196 1.96 -2.68 -10.96
C ARG A 196 3.48 -2.72 -10.94
N ALA A 197 4.16 -1.57 -10.84
CA ALA A 197 5.61 -1.51 -10.68
C ALA A 197 6.05 -2.14 -9.36
N SER A 198 5.37 -1.80 -8.26
CA SER A 198 5.66 -2.33 -6.92
C SER A 198 5.55 -3.87 -6.82
N MET A 199 4.79 -4.52 -7.70
CA MET A 199 4.61 -5.97 -7.73
C MET A 199 5.34 -6.68 -8.87
N SER A 200 6.23 -6.00 -9.57
CA SER A 200 6.99 -6.55 -10.72
C SER A 200 8.14 -7.44 -10.25
N ILE A 201 7.84 -8.61 -9.71
CA ILE A 201 8.84 -9.57 -9.20
C ILE A 201 9.81 -9.93 -10.35
N PRO A 202 11.14 -9.68 -10.18
CA PRO A 202 12.13 -10.01 -11.19
C PRO A 202 12.06 -11.48 -11.63
N GLY A 203 12.12 -11.71 -12.94
CA GLY A 203 12.02 -13.04 -13.52
C GLY A 203 10.59 -13.61 -13.62
N ALA A 204 9.64 -13.15 -12.78
CA ALA A 204 8.25 -13.54 -12.90
C ALA A 204 7.48 -12.56 -13.78
N PHE A 205 7.50 -11.28 -13.47
CA PHE A 205 6.82 -10.24 -14.23
C PHE A 205 7.79 -9.38 -15.05
N THR A 206 7.29 -8.86 -16.18
CA THR A 206 8.03 -7.83 -16.92
C THR A 206 8.20 -6.57 -16.08
N THR A 207 9.33 -5.91 -16.26
CA THR A 207 9.63 -4.62 -15.64
C THR A 207 8.62 -3.53 -16.09
N VAL A 208 8.48 -2.49 -15.30
CA VAL A 208 7.66 -1.32 -15.66
C VAL A 208 8.60 -0.15 -15.95
N GLU A 209 8.53 0.37 -17.17
CA GLU A 209 9.24 1.59 -17.52
C GLU A 209 8.40 2.81 -17.12
N ARG A 210 9.01 3.71 -16.37
CA ARG A 210 8.38 4.96 -15.95
C ARG A 210 9.43 6.06 -15.77
N GLU A 211 9.24 7.17 -16.45
CA GLU A 211 10.10 8.37 -16.32
C GLU A 211 11.60 8.06 -16.53
N GLY A 212 11.90 7.18 -17.49
CA GLY A 212 13.28 6.76 -17.80
C GLY A 212 13.89 5.78 -16.80
N ARG A 213 13.10 5.26 -15.84
CA ARG A 213 13.51 4.23 -14.87
C ARG A 213 12.98 2.87 -15.30
N ILE A 214 13.70 1.81 -14.92
CA ILE A 214 13.27 0.42 -15.09
C ILE A 214 12.92 -0.14 -13.72
N LEU A 215 11.64 -0.19 -13.42
CA LEU A 215 11.12 -0.52 -12.09
C LEU A 215 10.78 -2.01 -11.96
N VAL A 216 11.17 -2.56 -10.83
CA VAL A 216 10.78 -3.90 -10.36
C VAL A 216 10.24 -3.83 -8.94
N ASP A 217 9.78 -4.98 -8.42
CA ASP A 217 9.19 -5.11 -7.09
C ASP A 217 10.08 -4.48 -6.00
N GLY A 218 9.47 -3.64 -5.18
CA GLY A 218 10.14 -2.95 -4.08
C GLY A 218 10.64 -3.88 -2.98
N GLY A 219 10.15 -5.12 -2.93
CA GLY A 219 10.61 -6.14 -1.99
C GLY A 219 12.10 -6.46 -2.10
N VAL A 220 12.73 -6.11 -3.22
CA VAL A 220 14.19 -6.21 -3.38
C VAL A 220 14.94 -5.36 -2.35
N ILE A 221 14.46 -4.15 -2.05
CA ILE A 221 15.18 -3.18 -1.21
C ILE A 221 14.43 -2.83 0.07
N ASN A 222 13.12 -2.66 0.01
CA ASN A 222 12.28 -2.27 1.14
C ASN A 222 10.94 -3.00 1.12
N ASN A 223 10.93 -4.23 1.60
CA ASN A 223 9.72 -5.06 1.66
C ASN A 223 8.74 -4.64 2.76
N PHE A 224 9.18 -3.83 3.72
CA PHE A 224 8.39 -3.40 4.89
C PHE A 224 8.58 -1.90 5.14
N PRO A 225 7.92 -1.00 4.38
CA PRO A 225 8.26 0.41 4.23
C PRO A 225 7.76 1.30 5.39
N VAL A 226 8.23 1.07 6.61
CA VAL A 226 7.90 1.86 7.82
C VAL A 226 8.49 3.26 7.73
N ASP A 227 9.70 3.39 7.26
CA ASP A 227 10.38 4.64 7.02
C ASP A 227 9.60 5.55 6.05
N VAL A 228 8.97 4.95 5.02
CA VAL A 228 8.13 5.67 4.06
C VAL A 228 6.91 6.26 4.77
N VAL A 229 6.14 5.47 5.53
CA VAL A 229 4.94 5.98 6.18
C VAL A 229 5.28 7.02 7.27
N LYS A 230 6.42 6.88 7.94
CA LYS A 230 6.92 7.91 8.86
C LYS A 230 7.28 9.21 8.13
N SER A 231 7.89 9.12 6.96
CA SER A 231 8.18 10.30 6.13
C SER A 231 6.91 11.01 5.61
N MET A 232 5.79 10.29 5.54
CA MET A 232 4.47 10.85 5.20
C MET A 232 3.85 11.65 6.36
N GLY A 233 4.34 11.49 7.59
CA GLY A 233 3.89 12.23 8.77
C GLY A 233 3.16 11.37 9.81
N ALA A 234 3.34 10.05 9.80
CA ALA A 234 2.78 9.17 10.81
C ALA A 234 3.55 9.31 12.15
N ASP A 235 2.81 9.63 13.22
CA ASP A 235 3.36 9.66 14.59
C ASP A 235 3.57 8.26 15.15
N LEU A 236 2.62 7.36 14.87
CA LEU A 236 2.64 5.95 15.30
C LEU A 236 2.41 5.04 14.11
N VAL A 237 3.03 3.87 14.12
CA VAL A 237 2.99 2.93 12.99
C VAL A 237 2.50 1.55 13.42
N ILE A 238 1.52 1.04 12.71
CA ILE A 238 1.11 -0.37 12.71
C ILE A 238 1.76 -1.02 11.50
N GLY A 239 2.55 -2.05 11.71
CA GLY A 239 3.19 -2.80 10.65
C GLY A 239 2.71 -4.25 10.58
N VAL A 240 2.29 -4.68 9.39
CA VAL A 240 1.95 -6.08 9.11
C VAL A 240 3.03 -6.66 8.20
N ASP A 241 3.85 -7.52 8.75
CA ASP A 241 4.99 -8.12 8.05
C ASP A 241 4.73 -9.61 7.77
N LEU A 242 4.86 -10.01 6.52
CA LEU A 242 4.67 -11.39 6.03
C LEU A 242 5.99 -12.07 5.62
N SER A 243 7.10 -11.39 5.87
CA SER A 243 8.43 -11.95 5.58
C SER A 243 8.75 -13.09 6.55
N LEU A 244 9.63 -13.99 6.16
CA LEU A 244 10.12 -15.03 7.06
C LEU A 244 10.93 -14.37 8.19
N LEU A 245 10.54 -14.64 9.46
CA LEU A 245 11.04 -13.89 10.61
C LEU A 245 12.35 -14.41 11.20
N THR A 246 12.61 -15.69 11.10
CA THR A 246 13.68 -16.30 11.88
C THR A 246 14.62 -17.14 11.02
N ASP A 247 15.89 -17.14 11.42
CA ASP A 247 16.87 -18.10 10.90
C ASP A 247 16.44 -19.56 11.13
N LYS A 248 15.53 -19.79 12.09
CA LYS A 248 14.97 -21.10 12.39
C LYS A 248 13.89 -21.50 11.37
N GLU A 249 13.01 -20.59 10.99
CA GLU A 249 11.99 -20.81 9.94
C GLU A 249 12.67 -20.95 8.57
N ASN A 250 13.69 -20.13 8.30
CA ASN A 250 14.53 -20.26 7.13
C ASN A 250 15.27 -21.61 7.09
N LYS A 251 15.77 -22.11 8.22
CA LYS A 251 16.41 -23.43 8.29
C LYS A 251 15.43 -24.56 8.01
N VAL A 252 14.26 -24.53 8.61
CA VAL A 252 13.22 -25.54 8.36
C VAL A 252 12.81 -25.54 6.88
N LEU A 253 12.60 -24.35 6.30
CA LEU A 253 12.28 -24.24 4.87
C LEU A 253 13.42 -24.70 3.97
N GLN A 254 14.68 -24.43 4.34
CA GLN A 254 15.85 -24.89 3.60
C GLN A 254 16.06 -26.42 3.71
N GLU A 255 15.69 -27.02 4.81
CA GLU A 255 15.76 -28.49 5.01
C GLU A 255 14.65 -29.21 4.24
N GLU A 256 13.46 -28.63 4.15
CA GLU A 256 12.31 -29.17 3.42
C GLU A 256 12.44 -29.03 1.89
N LEU A 257 13.19 -28.05 1.39
CA LEU A 257 13.41 -27.86 -0.03
C LEU A 257 14.38 -28.91 -0.58
N LYS A 258 13.90 -29.68 -1.55
CA LYS A 258 14.76 -30.59 -2.32
C LYS A 258 15.86 -29.79 -3.02
N GLU A 259 17.03 -30.41 -3.20
CA GLU A 259 18.21 -29.78 -3.81
C GLU A 259 17.91 -29.20 -5.21
N ALA A 260 16.99 -29.81 -5.97
CA ALA A 260 16.52 -29.33 -7.26
C ALA A 260 15.76 -27.99 -7.17
N ASP A 261 15.05 -27.75 -6.08
CA ASP A 261 14.27 -26.52 -5.88
C ASP A 261 15.15 -25.33 -5.49
N ARG A 262 16.29 -25.58 -4.83
CA ARG A 262 17.27 -24.55 -4.44
C ARG A 262 17.97 -23.91 -5.63
N ASN A 263 18.08 -24.61 -6.74
CA ASN A 263 18.67 -24.13 -7.99
C ASN A 263 17.61 -23.50 -8.94
N SER A 264 16.35 -23.43 -8.51
CA SER A 264 15.31 -22.79 -9.32
C SER A 264 15.44 -21.27 -9.31
N LEU A 265 15.19 -20.64 -10.47
CA LEU A 265 15.23 -19.18 -10.59
C LEU A 265 14.32 -18.47 -9.57
N PRO A 266 13.07 -18.92 -9.33
CA PRO A 266 12.20 -18.33 -8.30
C PRO A 266 12.81 -18.38 -6.89
N TYR A 267 13.46 -19.48 -6.52
CA TYR A 267 14.11 -19.60 -5.22
C TYR A 267 15.27 -18.62 -5.08
N ILE A 268 16.15 -18.57 -6.09
CA ILE A 268 17.31 -17.66 -6.11
C ILE A 268 16.85 -16.19 -6.00
N VAL A 269 15.87 -15.81 -6.81
CA VAL A 269 15.33 -14.43 -6.80
C VAL A 269 14.73 -14.09 -5.43
N ASN A 270 13.90 -14.97 -4.86
CA ASN A 270 13.31 -14.73 -3.55
C ASN A 270 14.39 -14.60 -2.45
N HIS A 271 15.39 -15.46 -2.47
CA HIS A 271 16.49 -15.43 -1.51
C HIS A 271 17.36 -14.17 -1.64
N LEU A 272 17.62 -13.71 -2.86
CA LEU A 272 18.30 -12.45 -3.11
C LEU A 272 17.49 -11.25 -2.59
N MET A 273 16.18 -11.20 -2.88
CA MET A 273 15.29 -10.15 -2.39
C MET A 273 15.30 -10.10 -0.85
N GLU A 274 15.16 -11.23 -0.18
CA GLU A 274 15.21 -11.30 1.28
C GLU A 274 16.57 -10.88 1.85
N SER A 275 17.67 -11.22 1.16
CA SER A 275 19.02 -10.89 1.61
C SER A 275 19.35 -9.41 1.46
N ILE A 276 18.99 -8.80 0.32
CA ILE A 276 19.25 -7.37 0.04
C ILE A 276 18.44 -6.49 0.99
N GLY A 277 17.14 -6.74 1.15
CA GLY A 277 16.25 -5.95 1.98
C GLY A 277 16.33 -6.22 3.49
N LYS A 278 17.15 -7.18 3.94
CA LYS A 278 17.18 -7.65 5.33
C LYS A 278 17.50 -6.53 6.33
N GLU A 279 18.54 -5.76 6.06
CA GLU A 279 18.95 -4.66 6.97
C GLU A 279 17.89 -3.57 7.07
N THR A 280 17.33 -3.15 5.92
CA THR A 280 16.25 -2.17 5.86
C THR A 280 15.03 -2.67 6.64
N ARG A 281 14.65 -3.92 6.47
CA ARG A 281 13.53 -4.52 7.19
C ARG A 281 13.75 -4.56 8.70
N MET A 282 14.94 -4.94 9.16
CA MET A 282 15.25 -4.96 10.59
C MET A 282 15.14 -3.57 11.21
N ARG A 283 15.72 -2.56 10.58
CA ARG A 283 15.59 -1.16 11.00
C ARG A 283 14.12 -0.71 11.03
N ASN A 284 13.37 -1.03 9.99
CA ASN A 284 11.96 -0.67 9.89
C ASN A 284 11.10 -1.38 10.96
N LYS A 285 11.43 -2.62 11.30
CA LYS A 285 10.78 -3.34 12.39
C LYS A 285 10.99 -2.64 13.75
N GLU A 286 12.18 -2.15 14.04
CA GLU A 286 12.49 -1.41 15.27
C GLU A 286 11.70 -0.08 15.35
N MET A 287 11.38 0.53 14.22
CA MET A 287 10.58 1.76 14.14
C MET A 287 9.07 1.53 14.22
N THR A 288 8.61 0.28 14.30
CA THR A 288 7.19 -0.09 14.32
C THR A 288 6.66 -0.07 15.74
N ASP A 289 5.56 0.64 15.99
CA ASP A 289 4.94 0.76 17.31
C ASP A 289 4.03 -0.42 17.66
N LEU A 290 3.33 -0.98 16.67
CA LEU A 290 2.54 -2.21 16.79
C LEU A 290 2.91 -3.14 15.62
N TYR A 291 3.62 -4.19 15.92
CA TYR A 291 4.11 -5.15 14.94
C TYR A 291 3.26 -6.41 14.95
N LEU A 292 2.65 -6.73 13.80
CA LEU A 292 1.81 -7.91 13.61
C LEU A 292 2.44 -8.82 12.54
N HIS A 293 2.63 -10.08 12.89
CA HIS A 293 3.22 -11.07 12.00
C HIS A 293 2.35 -12.32 11.90
N PRO A 294 1.46 -12.39 10.89
CA PRO A 294 0.64 -13.58 10.63
C PRO A 294 1.51 -14.80 10.29
N ASP A 295 1.29 -15.90 10.97
CA ASP A 295 1.83 -17.20 10.53
C ASP A 295 1.12 -17.63 9.25
N THR A 296 1.83 -17.56 8.14
CA THR A 296 1.30 -17.90 6.82
C THR A 296 1.65 -19.33 6.37
N SER A 297 2.39 -20.10 7.18
CA SER A 297 2.75 -21.49 6.85
C SER A 297 1.51 -22.40 6.70
N PRO A 298 1.42 -23.34 5.76
CA PRO A 298 2.46 -23.71 4.80
C PRO A 298 2.40 -22.95 3.46
N TYR A 299 1.67 -21.83 3.39
CA TYR A 299 1.46 -21.10 2.13
C TYR A 299 2.69 -20.26 1.76
N ASN A 300 2.96 -20.20 0.46
CA ASN A 300 4.03 -19.41 -0.13
C ASN A 300 3.48 -18.28 -1.03
N THR A 301 4.37 -17.54 -1.67
CA THR A 301 4.03 -16.38 -2.51
C THR A 301 3.16 -16.72 -3.73
N ALA A 302 3.12 -17.98 -4.17
CA ALA A 302 2.34 -18.46 -5.31
C ALA A 302 1.04 -19.20 -4.93
N SER A 303 0.67 -19.27 -3.66
CA SER A 303 -0.47 -20.03 -3.15
C SER A 303 -1.80 -19.31 -3.39
N PHE A 304 -2.18 -19.09 -4.65
CA PHE A 304 -3.42 -18.41 -5.06
C PHE A 304 -4.59 -19.38 -5.28
N THR A 305 -4.84 -20.30 -4.37
CA THR A 305 -6.03 -21.14 -4.39
C THR A 305 -7.10 -20.60 -3.45
N ASN A 306 -8.39 -20.90 -3.71
CA ASN A 306 -9.48 -20.43 -2.83
C ASN A 306 -9.27 -20.89 -1.38
N THR A 307 -8.82 -22.12 -1.18
CA THR A 307 -8.52 -22.66 0.17
C THR A 307 -7.39 -21.87 0.84
N ALA A 308 -6.36 -21.46 0.09
CA ALA A 308 -5.27 -20.65 0.62
C ALA A 308 -5.76 -19.23 0.97
N VAL A 309 -6.56 -18.62 0.10
CA VAL A 309 -7.20 -17.31 0.35
C VAL A 309 -8.01 -17.33 1.63
N ASP A 310 -8.88 -18.35 1.80
CA ASP A 310 -9.68 -18.53 3.02
C ASP A 310 -8.82 -18.65 4.27
N SER A 311 -7.81 -19.50 4.22
CA SER A 311 -6.93 -19.75 5.36
C SER A 311 -6.10 -18.52 5.70
N LEU A 312 -5.52 -17.83 4.71
CA LEU A 312 -4.68 -16.65 4.92
C LEU A 312 -5.47 -15.48 5.52
N LEU A 313 -6.69 -15.28 5.08
CA LEU A 313 -7.59 -14.27 5.63
C LEU A 313 -7.86 -14.52 7.13
N VAL A 314 -8.23 -15.76 7.47
CA VAL A 314 -8.47 -16.18 8.86
C VAL A 314 -7.19 -16.04 9.71
N ARG A 315 -6.01 -16.31 9.16
CA ARG A 315 -4.73 -16.14 9.87
C ARG A 315 -4.41 -14.67 10.16
N GLY A 316 -4.75 -13.79 9.21
CA GLY A 316 -4.66 -12.35 9.45
C GLY A 316 -5.61 -11.88 10.57
N GLU A 317 -6.86 -12.35 10.56
CA GLU A 317 -7.80 -12.05 11.65
C GLU A 317 -7.29 -12.61 12.99
N ARG A 318 -6.79 -13.83 12.98
CA ARG A 318 -6.32 -14.50 14.19
C ARG A 318 -5.19 -13.74 14.87
N ILE A 319 -4.13 -13.38 14.16
CA ILE A 319 -2.99 -12.66 14.78
C ILE A 319 -3.42 -11.31 15.35
N ALA A 320 -4.33 -10.60 14.67
CA ALA A 320 -4.81 -9.32 15.18
C ALA A 320 -5.69 -9.53 16.44
N ARG A 321 -6.52 -10.57 16.49
CA ARG A 321 -7.32 -10.90 17.70
C ARG A 321 -6.46 -11.39 18.86
N GLU A 322 -5.43 -12.18 18.59
CA GLU A 322 -4.45 -12.59 19.61
C GLU A 322 -3.69 -11.41 20.20
N ASN A 323 -3.54 -10.32 19.43
CA ASN A 323 -2.91 -9.07 19.88
C ASN A 323 -3.94 -7.97 20.23
N TRP A 324 -5.18 -8.34 20.56
CA TRP A 324 -6.26 -7.37 20.84
C TRP A 324 -5.90 -6.37 21.92
N ASP A 325 -5.32 -6.85 23.04
CA ASP A 325 -4.92 -5.99 24.15
C ASP A 325 -3.83 -4.99 23.71
N ALA A 326 -2.88 -5.42 22.90
CA ALA A 326 -1.86 -4.53 22.34
C ALA A 326 -2.46 -3.49 21.37
N ILE A 327 -3.48 -3.87 20.58
CA ILE A 327 -4.23 -2.97 19.70
C ILE A 327 -4.98 -1.93 20.56
N MET A 328 -5.61 -2.34 21.64
CA MET A 328 -6.32 -1.42 22.55
C MET A 328 -5.36 -0.48 23.27
N ALA A 329 -4.22 -0.97 23.75
CA ALA A 329 -3.17 -0.12 24.33
C ALA A 329 -2.60 0.86 23.27
N PHE A 330 -2.47 0.44 22.02
CA PHE A 330 -2.08 1.31 20.92
C PHE A 330 -3.14 2.40 20.68
N LYS A 331 -4.44 2.06 20.74
CA LYS A 331 -5.55 3.01 20.63
C LYS A 331 -5.47 4.12 21.69
N GLU A 332 -5.15 3.77 22.93
CA GLU A 332 -4.93 4.74 24.00
C GLU A 332 -3.72 5.66 23.73
N ARG A 333 -2.63 5.10 23.19
CA ARG A 333 -1.45 5.88 22.78
C ARG A 333 -1.72 6.88 21.66
N ILE A 334 -2.72 6.63 20.82
CA ILE A 334 -3.21 7.57 19.80
C ILE A 334 -3.91 8.77 20.45
N GLY A 335 -4.41 8.61 21.68
CA GLY A 335 -5.21 9.62 22.39
C GLY A 335 -6.71 9.44 22.17
N ILE A 336 -7.16 8.21 21.90
CA ILE A 336 -8.58 7.82 21.77
C ILE A 336 -8.91 6.93 22.96
N SER A 337 -9.91 7.30 23.77
CA SER A 337 -10.34 6.43 24.86
C SER A 337 -10.98 5.15 24.32
N SER A 338 -10.81 4.04 25.06
CA SER A 338 -11.35 2.72 24.66
C SER A 338 -12.86 2.72 24.46
N GLU A 339 -13.59 3.63 25.12
CA GLU A 339 -15.04 3.81 25.01
C GLU A 339 -15.46 4.71 23.83
N GLN A 340 -14.54 5.45 23.24
CA GLN A 340 -14.86 6.29 22.08
C GLN A 340 -14.96 5.43 20.82
N GLU A 341 -16.18 5.29 20.30
CA GLU A 341 -16.36 4.82 18.93
C GLU A 341 -15.64 5.80 17.98
N CYS A 342 -14.53 5.39 17.45
CA CYS A 342 -13.95 6.10 16.33
C CYS A 342 -14.88 5.89 15.13
N LYS A 343 -15.60 6.95 14.74
CA LYS A 343 -16.35 6.93 13.49
C LYS A 343 -15.31 6.77 12.39
N LEU A 344 -15.20 5.56 11.85
CA LEU A 344 -14.53 5.34 10.58
C LEU A 344 -15.04 6.36 9.58
N PRO A 345 -14.20 6.89 8.68
CA PRO A 345 -14.65 7.90 7.73
C PRO A 345 -15.97 7.45 7.08
N PRO A 346 -17.01 8.31 7.05
CA PRO A 346 -18.34 7.90 6.65
C PRO A 346 -18.30 7.33 5.25
N ASN A 347 -18.78 6.09 5.12
CA ASN A 347 -19.07 5.43 3.86
C ASN A 347 -17.96 5.58 2.79
N ARG A 348 -16.87 4.88 2.99
CA ARG A 348 -16.03 4.44 1.89
C ARG A 348 -16.86 3.45 1.08
N LYS A 349 -17.70 3.96 0.18
CA LYS A 349 -18.35 3.09 -0.79
C LYS A 349 -17.27 2.61 -1.73
N PRO A 350 -17.07 1.30 -1.89
CA PRO A 350 -16.26 0.79 -2.97
C PRO A 350 -16.75 1.40 -4.28
N GLY A 351 -15.86 1.65 -5.21
CA GLY A 351 -16.10 2.37 -6.48
C GLY A 351 -17.28 1.92 -7.35
N THR A 352 -18.07 0.93 -6.92
CA THR A 352 -19.32 0.50 -7.55
C THR A 352 -20.44 1.56 -7.58
N ASN A 353 -20.23 2.68 -6.87
CA ASN A 353 -21.16 3.84 -6.89
C ASN A 353 -20.46 5.16 -7.20
N MET A 354 -19.28 5.16 -7.76
CA MET A 354 -18.86 6.35 -8.47
C MET A 354 -19.81 6.52 -9.65
N PRO A 355 -20.46 7.69 -9.80
CA PRO A 355 -21.15 7.98 -11.03
C PRO A 355 -20.09 7.84 -12.12
N ILE A 356 -20.20 6.79 -12.95
CA ILE A 356 -19.51 6.79 -14.24
C ILE A 356 -20.01 8.08 -14.87
N PRO A 357 -19.15 9.07 -15.11
CA PRO A 357 -19.63 10.30 -15.72
C PRO A 357 -20.30 9.93 -17.04
N ASP A 358 -21.51 10.44 -17.28
CA ASP A 358 -22.27 10.18 -18.51
C ASP A 358 -21.45 10.55 -19.79
N SER A 359 -20.35 11.26 -19.59
CA SER A 359 -19.37 11.58 -20.63
C SER A 359 -17.97 11.73 -20.03
N ILE A 360 -16.99 11.10 -20.67
CA ILE A 360 -15.56 11.29 -20.40
C ILE A 360 -15.05 12.34 -21.38
N LYS A 361 -14.58 13.48 -20.89
CA LYS A 361 -13.82 14.42 -21.73
C LYS A 361 -12.44 13.82 -22.02
N ILE A 362 -12.24 13.38 -23.25
CA ILE A 362 -10.91 13.01 -23.75
C ILE A 362 -10.17 14.32 -24.05
N GLY A 363 -9.12 14.63 -23.28
CA GLY A 363 -8.34 15.86 -23.46
C GLY A 363 -7.54 15.85 -24.76
N GLU A 364 -6.73 14.84 -24.98
CA GLU A 364 -5.89 14.69 -26.17
C GLU A 364 -5.66 13.20 -26.46
N ILE A 365 -5.65 12.82 -27.75
CA ILE A 365 -5.31 11.47 -28.20
C ILE A 365 -4.00 11.58 -28.97
N TYR A 366 -2.96 10.96 -28.46
CA TYR A 366 -1.68 10.84 -29.16
C TYR A 366 -1.61 9.49 -29.87
N PHE A 367 -1.42 9.53 -31.19
CA PHE A 367 -1.07 8.34 -31.94
C PHE A 367 0.45 8.32 -32.13
N GLN A 368 1.11 7.32 -31.57
CA GLN A 368 2.49 7.01 -31.88
C GLN A 368 2.48 5.95 -32.99
N GLY A 369 2.88 6.36 -34.20
CA GLY A 369 3.05 5.50 -35.37
C GLY A 369 4.39 4.77 -35.34
#